data_7af8c81561ca282e64662c7aa92d3404
#
_entry.id   7af8c81561ca282e64662c7aa92d3404
#
_cell.length_a   1.000
_cell.length_b   1.000
_cell.length_c   1.000
_cell.angle_alpha   90.00
_cell.angle_beta   90.00
_cell.angle_gamma   90.00
#
_symmetry.space_group_name_H-M   'P 1'
#
loop_
_entity.id
_entity.type
_entity.pdbx_description
1 polymer ?
#
loop_
_entity_poly.entity_id
_entity_poly.type
_entity_poly.pdbx_seq_one_letter_code
_entity_poly.pdbx_strand_id
1 'polypeptide(L)'
;MKIGFIGPGIMPIPPDGWGAVESLIWEIACELGEKGHEGMIINVPDLNEIVKTVQENDFDFIHLFYDVFHPVMDAIKQVSPRSVTAISSAYPYVDQFEFHQRDGYTATYNWLISQKDHYNFCLSDKDLETYKNGDADTSKLLRLGLGAQHKNFKFNVDCEKSDKTLYMAKIEVRKRQWIYQSIDNIEFVGRYSPTTTFDRLHKSYIGEWTTEEKHENVTKYANLMLLSDGENGTPLVIKEALVSGIGIVCSKYAAYDLDDSLPFITIIPDDKLNDLEYVENAIQKNREVSIGMRQEIRDYGVKNFSWENIVNQYEKDILKILK
;
A
#
# COMPACT_ATOMS: atom_id res chain seq x y z
N MET A 1 7.82 21.10 -12.36
CA MET A 1 8.53 19.92 -12.88
C MET A 1 7.60 19.14 -13.78
N LYS A 2 8.15 18.52 -14.82
CA LYS A 2 7.43 17.50 -15.61
C LYS A 2 7.85 16.11 -15.14
N ILE A 3 6.88 15.31 -14.73
CA ILE A 3 7.12 14.03 -14.05
C ILE A 3 6.45 12.91 -14.83
N GLY A 4 7.21 11.85 -15.15
CA GLY A 4 6.70 10.62 -15.73
C GLY A 4 6.44 9.57 -14.65
N PHE A 5 5.21 9.08 -14.54
CA PHE A 5 4.82 7.99 -13.64
C PHE A 5 4.58 6.72 -14.45
N ILE A 6 5.41 5.70 -14.28
CA ILE A 6 5.29 4.45 -15.03
C ILE A 6 4.58 3.42 -14.16
N GLY A 7 3.40 2.99 -14.62
CA GLY A 7 2.56 1.98 -13.98
C GLY A 7 2.71 0.59 -14.60
N PRO A 8 2.02 -0.42 -14.02
CA PRO A 8 2.12 -1.83 -14.45
C PRO A 8 1.45 -2.15 -15.79
N GLY A 9 0.59 -1.27 -16.32
CA GLY A 9 -0.15 -1.53 -17.56
C GLY A 9 -1.19 -2.65 -17.45
N ILE A 10 -1.60 -3.01 -16.23
CA ILE A 10 -2.51 -4.14 -15.98
C ILE A 10 -3.97 -3.66 -15.82
N MET A 11 -4.17 -2.55 -15.16
CA MET A 11 -5.47 -1.96 -14.87
C MET A 11 -5.48 -0.48 -15.22
N PRO A 12 -6.65 0.16 -15.41
CA PRO A 12 -6.71 1.61 -15.61
C PRO A 12 -6.18 2.37 -14.40
N ILE A 13 -5.71 3.59 -14.63
CA ILE A 13 -5.34 4.56 -13.59
C ILE A 13 -6.20 5.82 -13.81
N PRO A 14 -7.09 6.22 -12.87
CA PRO A 14 -7.37 5.54 -11.59
C PRO A 14 -8.05 4.18 -11.79
N PRO A 15 -7.92 3.25 -10.83
CA PRO A 15 -8.60 1.96 -10.90
C PRO A 15 -10.07 2.08 -10.49
N ASP A 16 -10.93 1.22 -11.06
CA ASP A 16 -12.38 1.22 -10.78
C ASP A 16 -12.77 0.70 -9.38
N GLY A 17 -11.82 0.33 -8.55
CA GLY A 17 -12.09 -0.18 -7.20
C GLY A 17 -10.83 -0.65 -6.48
N TRP A 18 -10.28 -1.80 -6.87
CA TRP A 18 -9.03 -2.31 -6.30
C TRP A 18 -7.87 -2.05 -7.28
N GLY A 19 -6.64 -2.03 -6.76
CA GLY A 19 -5.43 -1.73 -7.54
C GLY A 19 -4.54 -0.80 -6.70
N ALA A 20 -3.74 -1.39 -5.80
CA ALA A 20 -2.98 -0.58 -4.84
C ALA A 20 -1.90 0.27 -5.51
N VAL A 21 -1.20 -0.28 -6.52
CA VAL A 21 -0.16 0.45 -7.26
C VAL A 21 -0.78 1.55 -8.13
N GLU A 22 -1.88 1.24 -8.79
CA GLU A 22 -2.63 2.18 -9.63
C GLU A 22 -3.20 3.34 -8.80
N SER A 23 -3.76 3.03 -7.62
CA SER A 23 -4.23 4.05 -6.67
C SER A 23 -3.09 4.92 -6.16
N LEU A 24 -1.94 4.32 -5.82
CA LEU A 24 -0.74 5.04 -5.39
C LEU A 24 -0.28 6.05 -6.44
N ILE A 25 -0.18 5.62 -7.71
CA ILE A 25 0.23 6.49 -8.82
C ILE A 25 -0.75 7.64 -9.00
N TRP A 26 -2.05 7.34 -9.00
CA TRP A 26 -3.10 8.33 -9.17
C TRP A 26 -3.08 9.41 -8.11
N GLU A 27 -3.06 9.00 -6.84
CA GLU A 27 -3.09 9.94 -5.71
C GLU A 27 -1.84 10.84 -5.68
N ILE A 28 -0.65 10.29 -5.93
CA ILE A 28 0.58 11.08 -6.04
C ILE A 28 0.50 12.07 -7.20
N ALA A 29 0.02 11.63 -8.37
CA ALA A 29 -0.08 12.49 -9.54
C ALA A 29 -1.08 13.63 -9.32
N CYS A 30 -2.23 13.38 -8.68
CA CYS A 30 -3.22 14.40 -8.33
C CYS A 30 -2.64 15.44 -7.35
N GLU A 31 -2.07 14.98 -6.23
CA GLU A 31 -1.52 15.89 -5.20
C GLU A 31 -0.35 16.74 -5.76
N LEU A 32 0.51 16.18 -6.60
CA LEU A 32 1.56 16.97 -7.27
C LEU A 32 0.98 17.93 -8.32
N GLY A 33 -0.10 17.54 -9.00
CA GLY A 33 -0.84 18.42 -9.91
C GLY A 33 -1.42 19.64 -9.20
N GLU A 34 -2.02 19.47 -8.02
CA GLU A 34 -2.50 20.57 -7.16
C GLU A 34 -1.38 21.54 -6.76
N LYS A 35 -0.13 21.07 -6.70
CA LYS A 35 1.08 21.87 -6.42
C LYS A 35 1.69 22.53 -7.66
N GLY A 36 1.07 22.37 -8.84
CA GLY A 36 1.50 22.98 -10.09
C GLY A 36 2.59 22.20 -10.83
N HIS A 37 2.78 20.93 -10.55
CA HIS A 37 3.63 20.04 -11.35
C HIS A 37 2.83 19.41 -12.50
N GLU A 38 3.52 19.11 -13.61
CA GLU A 38 2.95 18.41 -14.75
C GLU A 38 3.22 16.91 -14.61
N GLY A 39 2.21 16.11 -14.29
CA GLY A 39 2.29 14.65 -14.19
C GLY A 39 1.80 13.97 -15.47
N MET A 40 2.59 13.07 -16.05
CA MET A 40 2.19 12.18 -17.13
C MET A 40 2.20 10.73 -16.64
N ILE A 41 1.08 10.04 -16.74
CA ILE A 41 0.97 8.62 -16.39
C ILE A 41 1.21 7.78 -17.65
N ILE A 42 2.22 6.92 -17.60
CA ILE A 42 2.60 5.96 -18.65
C ILE A 42 2.22 4.57 -18.14
N ASN A 43 1.03 4.12 -18.52
CA ASN A 43 0.46 2.88 -17.99
C ASN A 43 0.20 1.86 -19.10
N VAL A 44 1.28 1.35 -19.67
CA VAL A 44 1.25 0.38 -20.77
C VAL A 44 2.15 -0.82 -20.45
N PRO A 45 1.80 -2.05 -20.87
CA PRO A 45 2.59 -3.25 -20.55
C PRO A 45 3.80 -3.46 -21.48
N ASP A 46 3.89 -2.74 -22.61
CA ASP A 46 4.99 -2.86 -23.57
C ASP A 46 6.15 -1.95 -23.17
N LEU A 47 7.29 -2.56 -22.83
CA LEU A 47 8.51 -1.85 -22.43
C LEU A 47 9.06 -0.95 -23.55
N ASN A 48 8.90 -1.30 -24.83
CA ASN A 48 9.35 -0.46 -25.95
C ASN A 48 8.47 0.78 -26.08
N GLU A 49 7.17 0.65 -25.84
CA GLU A 49 6.25 1.79 -25.82
C GLU A 49 6.55 2.75 -24.68
N ILE A 50 6.93 2.22 -23.50
CA ILE A 50 7.40 3.02 -22.37
C ILE A 50 8.64 3.84 -22.78
N VAL A 51 9.67 3.19 -23.34
CA VAL A 51 10.91 3.87 -23.78
C VAL A 51 10.63 4.93 -24.83
N LYS A 52 9.80 4.61 -25.83
CA LYS A 52 9.40 5.55 -26.88
C LYS A 52 8.69 6.77 -26.29
N THR A 53 7.72 6.55 -25.39
CA THR A 53 6.99 7.64 -24.73
C THR A 53 7.93 8.54 -23.92
N VAL A 54 8.90 7.95 -23.21
CA VAL A 54 9.92 8.69 -22.48
C VAL A 54 10.80 9.50 -23.44
N GLN A 55 11.21 8.92 -24.57
CA GLN A 55 12.04 9.60 -25.58
C GLN A 55 11.34 10.80 -26.23
N GLU A 56 10.04 10.71 -26.42
CA GLU A 56 9.20 11.77 -27.02
C GLU A 56 8.85 12.90 -26.04
N ASN A 57 9.19 12.75 -24.76
CA ASN A 57 8.86 13.71 -23.71
C ASN A 57 10.12 14.14 -22.93
N ASP A 58 10.19 15.40 -22.54
CA ASP A 58 11.29 15.97 -21.77
C ASP A 58 10.91 16.01 -20.29
N PHE A 59 11.16 14.91 -19.57
CA PHE A 59 10.86 14.79 -18.15
C PHE A 59 12.02 15.29 -17.27
N ASP A 60 11.71 15.98 -16.19
CA ASP A 60 12.68 16.28 -15.13
C ASP A 60 12.92 15.03 -14.25
N PHE A 61 11.85 14.29 -13.95
CA PHE A 61 11.86 13.14 -13.07
C PHE A 61 10.98 12.02 -13.62
N ILE A 62 11.43 10.76 -13.51
CA ILE A 62 10.69 9.57 -13.95
C ILE A 62 10.67 8.56 -12.81
N HIS A 63 9.49 8.09 -12.42
CA HIS A 63 9.32 7.09 -11.37
C HIS A 63 8.60 5.85 -11.88
N LEU A 64 9.27 4.70 -11.82
CA LEU A 64 8.71 3.38 -12.11
C LEU A 64 8.13 2.76 -10.83
N PHE A 65 6.82 2.48 -10.81
CA PHE A 65 6.11 1.89 -9.67
C PHE A 65 5.86 0.38 -9.78
N TYR A 66 6.46 -0.26 -10.76
CA TYR A 66 6.31 -1.69 -10.98
C TYR A 66 7.68 -2.32 -11.24
N ASP A 67 8.27 -2.87 -10.20
CA ASP A 67 9.64 -3.40 -10.17
C ASP A 67 9.93 -4.55 -11.15
N VAL A 68 8.89 -5.28 -11.60
CA VAL A 68 9.01 -6.26 -12.69
C VAL A 68 9.55 -5.64 -13.98
N PHE A 69 9.29 -4.34 -14.18
CA PHE A 69 9.77 -3.58 -15.34
C PHE A 69 11.17 -2.99 -15.14
N HIS A 70 11.90 -3.32 -14.05
CA HIS A 70 13.24 -2.78 -13.81
C HIS A 70 14.20 -2.88 -15.01
N PRO A 71 14.15 -3.87 -15.92
CA PRO A 71 15.06 -3.93 -17.06
C PRO A 71 14.90 -2.75 -18.04
N VAL A 72 13.76 -2.01 -17.99
CA VAL A 72 13.56 -0.85 -18.85
C VAL A 72 14.33 0.39 -18.37
N MET A 73 14.78 0.43 -17.11
CA MET A 73 15.36 1.62 -16.49
C MET A 73 16.65 2.07 -17.16
N ASP A 74 17.51 1.13 -17.57
CA ASP A 74 18.75 1.45 -18.29
C ASP A 74 18.46 2.05 -19.68
N ALA A 75 17.45 1.52 -20.39
CA ALA A 75 17.02 2.05 -21.68
C ALA A 75 16.42 3.47 -21.53
N ILE A 76 15.62 3.69 -20.49
CA ILE A 76 15.08 5.02 -20.13
C ILE A 76 16.23 6.00 -19.91
N LYS A 77 17.26 5.61 -19.15
CA LYS A 77 18.41 6.48 -18.89
C LYS A 77 19.20 6.82 -20.15
N GLN A 78 19.27 5.91 -21.12
CA GLN A 78 19.93 6.15 -22.42
C GLN A 78 19.15 7.16 -23.28
N VAL A 79 17.82 7.06 -23.36
CA VAL A 79 17.00 7.95 -24.21
C VAL A 79 16.68 9.29 -23.53
N SER A 80 16.73 9.35 -22.20
CA SER A 80 16.49 10.56 -21.40
C SER A 80 17.61 10.78 -20.35
N PRO A 81 18.86 11.04 -20.78
CA PRO A 81 20.01 11.08 -19.87
C PRO A 81 19.98 12.22 -18.85
N ARG A 82 19.20 13.26 -19.11
CA ARG A 82 19.03 14.41 -18.18
C ARG A 82 18.02 14.16 -17.10
N SER A 83 17.07 13.25 -17.32
CA SER A 83 16.04 12.93 -16.33
C SER A 83 16.67 12.21 -15.14
N VAL A 84 16.25 12.59 -13.94
CA VAL A 84 16.47 11.79 -12.74
C VAL A 84 15.45 10.66 -12.72
N THR A 85 15.91 9.45 -12.44
CA THR A 85 15.08 8.24 -12.52
C THR A 85 14.97 7.56 -11.15
N ALA A 86 13.81 7.03 -10.86
CA ALA A 86 13.51 6.33 -9.62
C ALA A 86 12.65 5.08 -9.85
N ILE A 87 12.69 4.16 -8.89
CA ILE A 87 11.89 2.95 -8.87
C ILE A 87 11.33 2.72 -7.46
N SER A 88 10.16 2.13 -7.37
CA SER A 88 9.61 1.54 -6.15
C SER A 88 9.25 0.08 -6.39
N SER A 89 9.57 -0.78 -5.43
CA SER A 89 9.13 -2.18 -5.43
C SER A 89 7.82 -2.31 -4.67
N ALA A 90 6.84 -2.99 -5.25
CA ALA A 90 5.59 -3.35 -4.62
C ALA A 90 5.56 -4.84 -4.19
N TYR A 91 6.68 -5.53 -4.21
CA TYR A 91 6.77 -6.94 -3.84
C TYR A 91 6.51 -7.14 -2.34
N PRO A 92 5.57 -8.03 -1.95
CA PRO A 92 5.09 -8.10 -0.56
C PRO A 92 6.04 -8.79 0.43
N TYR A 93 7.12 -9.42 -0.06
CA TYR A 93 8.05 -10.20 0.76
C TYR A 93 9.50 -9.71 0.62
N VAL A 94 9.71 -8.39 0.52
CA VAL A 94 11.05 -7.80 0.31
C VAL A 94 12.04 -8.25 1.40
N ASP A 95 11.60 -8.34 2.66
CA ASP A 95 12.40 -8.75 3.82
C ASP A 95 12.36 -10.27 4.12
N GLN A 96 11.62 -11.05 3.34
CA GLN A 96 11.43 -12.49 3.53
C GLN A 96 12.12 -13.26 2.39
N PHE A 97 13.43 -13.39 2.48
CA PHE A 97 14.30 -13.92 1.42
C PHE A 97 13.95 -15.33 0.95
N GLU A 98 13.33 -16.15 1.81
CA GLU A 98 12.85 -17.48 1.47
C GLU A 98 11.80 -17.49 0.35
N PHE A 99 11.09 -16.39 0.17
CA PHE A 99 10.10 -16.26 -0.91
C PHE A 99 10.69 -15.72 -2.21
N HIS A 100 11.86 -15.10 -2.20
CA HIS A 100 12.44 -14.47 -3.40
C HIS A 100 12.65 -15.46 -4.54
N GLN A 101 13.19 -16.66 -4.23
CA GLN A 101 13.38 -17.70 -5.26
C GLN A 101 12.04 -18.25 -5.76
N ARG A 102 11.10 -18.51 -4.85
CA ARG A 102 9.76 -19.02 -5.19
C ARG A 102 9.04 -18.10 -6.17
N ASP A 103 9.13 -16.81 -5.96
CA ASP A 103 8.37 -15.80 -6.70
C ASP A 103 9.17 -15.16 -7.86
N GLY A 104 10.42 -15.61 -8.09
CA GLY A 104 11.29 -15.07 -9.14
C GLY A 104 11.83 -13.67 -8.84
N TYR A 105 11.74 -13.20 -7.60
CA TYR A 105 12.12 -11.84 -7.20
C TYR A 105 13.62 -11.65 -6.99
N THR A 106 14.40 -12.72 -6.85
CA THR A 106 15.84 -12.67 -6.56
C THR A 106 16.62 -11.79 -7.54
N ALA A 107 16.31 -11.87 -8.85
CA ALA A 107 17.00 -11.04 -9.86
C ALA A 107 16.67 -9.56 -9.69
N THR A 108 15.41 -9.23 -9.45
CA THR A 108 14.93 -7.86 -9.18
C THR A 108 15.58 -7.30 -7.92
N TYR A 109 15.61 -8.06 -6.83
CA TYR A 109 16.27 -7.65 -5.59
C TYR A 109 17.76 -7.37 -5.81
N ASN A 110 18.49 -8.28 -6.45
CA ASN A 110 19.90 -8.11 -6.74
C ASN A 110 20.17 -6.88 -7.62
N TRP A 111 19.30 -6.62 -8.60
CA TRP A 111 19.40 -5.40 -9.40
C TRP A 111 19.16 -4.15 -8.54
N LEU A 112 18.12 -4.13 -7.69
CA LEU A 112 17.80 -2.99 -6.83
C LEU A 112 18.92 -2.62 -5.85
N ILE A 113 19.66 -3.61 -5.33
CA ILE A 113 20.79 -3.34 -4.42
C ILE A 113 22.10 -2.98 -5.15
N SER A 114 22.29 -3.43 -6.40
CA SER A 114 23.53 -3.24 -7.14
C SER A 114 23.56 -1.99 -8.01
N GLN A 115 22.41 -1.46 -8.43
CA GLN A 115 22.32 -0.30 -9.31
C GLN A 115 22.72 0.99 -8.59
N LYS A 116 23.31 1.97 -9.36
CA LYS A 116 23.80 3.25 -8.82
C LYS A 116 23.24 4.48 -9.55
N ASP A 117 22.56 4.27 -10.67
CA ASP A 117 22.10 5.35 -11.53
C ASP A 117 20.67 5.82 -11.19
N HIS A 118 19.91 4.98 -10.47
CA HIS A 118 18.51 5.21 -10.14
C HIS A 118 18.31 5.35 -8.64
N TYR A 119 17.34 6.18 -8.24
CA TYR A 119 16.88 6.23 -6.84
C TYR A 119 15.90 5.11 -6.56
N ASN A 120 15.94 4.54 -5.36
CA ASN A 120 14.94 3.58 -4.89
C ASN A 120 14.10 4.23 -3.80
N PHE A 121 12.81 4.45 -4.09
CA PHE A 121 11.85 4.93 -3.12
C PHE A 121 11.18 3.75 -2.41
N CYS A 122 11.68 3.43 -1.24
CA CYS A 122 11.22 2.34 -0.39
C CYS A 122 9.84 2.65 0.19
N LEU A 123 8.90 1.71 0.11
CA LEU A 123 7.52 1.91 0.57
C LEU A 123 7.35 1.74 2.08
N SER A 124 8.36 1.20 2.79
CA SER A 124 8.39 1.08 4.25
C SER A 124 9.80 1.33 4.81
N ASP A 125 9.88 1.61 6.11
CA ASP A 125 11.18 1.66 6.80
C ASP A 125 11.85 0.29 6.81
N LYS A 126 11.06 -0.78 6.82
CA LYS A 126 11.55 -2.15 6.74
C LYS A 126 12.21 -2.44 5.39
N ASP A 127 11.61 -1.99 4.27
CA ASP A 127 12.25 -2.12 2.95
C ASP A 127 13.56 -1.35 2.91
N LEU A 128 13.56 -0.11 3.40
CA LEU A 128 14.75 0.73 3.47
C LEU A 128 15.88 0.03 4.23
N GLU A 129 15.58 -0.56 5.38
CA GLU A 129 16.53 -1.33 6.18
C GLU A 129 17.01 -2.59 5.45
N THR A 130 16.10 -3.31 4.79
CA THR A 130 16.41 -4.52 4.03
C THR A 130 17.37 -4.25 2.88
N TYR A 131 17.14 -3.17 2.10
CA TYR A 131 18.07 -2.78 1.04
C TYR A 131 19.42 -2.29 1.58
N LYS A 132 19.44 -1.54 2.69
CA LYS A 132 20.70 -1.15 3.35
C LYS A 132 21.50 -2.37 3.80
N ASN A 133 20.87 -3.36 4.39
CA ASN A 133 21.49 -4.61 4.83
C ASN A 133 21.97 -5.48 3.65
N GLY A 134 21.40 -5.27 2.45
CA GLY A 134 21.84 -5.87 1.20
C GLY A 134 22.96 -5.11 0.48
N ASP A 135 23.64 -4.16 1.16
CA ASP A 135 24.73 -3.34 0.62
C ASP A 135 24.33 -2.37 -0.53
N ALA A 136 23.06 -1.98 -0.61
CA ALA A 136 22.62 -0.95 -1.53
C ALA A 136 23.27 0.41 -1.24
N ASP A 137 23.51 1.22 -2.27
CA ASP A 137 23.99 2.60 -2.11
C ASP A 137 22.96 3.45 -1.34
N THR A 138 23.26 3.73 -0.08
CA THR A 138 22.35 4.46 0.83
C THR A 138 22.06 5.88 0.35
N SER A 139 22.90 6.48 -0.49
CA SER A 139 22.66 7.80 -1.07
C SER A 139 21.54 7.79 -2.12
N LYS A 140 21.18 6.60 -2.60
CA LYS A 140 20.11 6.36 -3.58
C LYS A 140 18.81 5.84 -2.94
N LEU A 141 18.81 5.57 -1.65
CA LEU A 141 17.62 5.09 -0.94
C LEU A 141 16.84 6.26 -0.34
N LEU A 142 15.57 6.34 -0.66
CA LEU A 142 14.64 7.34 -0.14
C LEU A 142 13.38 6.63 0.40
N ARG A 143 12.65 7.30 1.27
CA ARG A 143 11.41 6.78 1.83
C ARG A 143 10.21 7.36 1.10
N LEU A 144 9.34 6.51 0.56
CA LEU A 144 8.02 6.92 0.08
C LEU A 144 6.95 6.31 0.98
N GLY A 145 6.28 7.13 1.76
CA GLY A 145 5.13 6.69 2.55
C GLY A 145 3.95 6.31 1.67
N LEU A 146 3.10 5.42 2.17
CA LEU A 146 1.78 5.17 1.60
C LEU A 146 0.74 5.98 2.37
N GLY A 147 -0.27 6.52 1.69
CA GLY A 147 -1.26 7.40 2.27
C GLY A 147 -2.70 6.96 2.04
N ALA A 148 -3.64 7.77 2.51
CA ALA A 148 -5.07 7.67 2.22
C ALA A 148 -5.65 9.05 1.94
N GLN A 149 -6.61 9.14 1.00
CA GLN A 149 -7.31 10.39 0.67
C GLN A 149 -8.40 10.66 1.69
N HIS A 150 -7.99 11.17 2.85
CA HIS A 150 -8.85 11.35 4.01
C HIS A 150 -10.10 12.21 3.76
N LYS A 151 -10.05 13.11 2.75
CA LYS A 151 -11.18 13.97 2.35
C LYS A 151 -12.33 13.18 1.71
N ASN A 152 -12.03 12.03 1.11
CA ASN A 152 -13.01 11.19 0.45
C ASN A 152 -13.72 10.23 1.43
N PHE A 153 -13.05 9.86 2.53
CA PHE A 153 -13.63 8.97 3.52
C PHE A 153 -14.59 9.70 4.46
N LYS A 154 -15.83 9.26 4.49
CA LYS A 154 -16.79 9.75 5.49
C LYS A 154 -16.27 9.43 6.89
N PHE A 155 -16.59 10.31 7.83
CA PHE A 155 -16.30 10.08 9.24
C PHE A 155 -17.57 10.33 10.05
N ASN A 156 -17.85 9.41 10.95
CA ASN A 156 -18.88 9.55 11.95
C ASN A 156 -18.31 9.12 13.32
N VAL A 157 -18.53 9.93 14.34
CA VAL A 157 -18.13 9.61 15.71
C VAL A 157 -18.95 8.41 16.24
N ASP A 158 -20.18 8.25 15.77
CA ASP A 158 -21.03 7.11 16.11
C ASP A 158 -20.71 5.90 15.22
N CYS A 159 -20.57 4.73 15.82
CA CYS A 159 -20.30 3.49 15.14
C CYS A 159 -21.60 2.73 14.84
N GLU A 160 -22.01 2.65 13.57
CA GLU A 160 -23.25 1.96 13.16
C GLU A 160 -23.17 0.44 13.36
N LYS A 161 -21.99 -0.16 13.12
CA LYS A 161 -21.71 -1.61 13.22
C LYS A 161 -20.71 -1.87 14.35
N SER A 162 -21.09 -1.52 15.57
CA SER A 162 -20.22 -1.57 16.75
C SER A 162 -19.79 -2.99 17.13
N ASP A 163 -20.56 -4.01 16.73
CA ASP A 163 -20.27 -5.43 16.93
C ASP A 163 -19.52 -6.08 15.77
N LYS A 164 -19.22 -5.32 14.68
CA LYS A 164 -18.61 -5.85 13.46
C LYS A 164 -17.17 -5.42 13.27
N THR A 165 -16.39 -6.33 12.69
CA THR A 165 -15.04 -6.11 12.19
C THR A 165 -15.03 -6.22 10.68
N LEU A 166 -14.41 -5.27 10.03
CA LEU A 166 -14.21 -5.29 8.57
C LEU A 166 -12.92 -6.02 8.22
N TYR A 167 -12.97 -6.94 7.25
CA TYR A 167 -11.78 -7.48 6.58
C TYR A 167 -11.82 -7.07 5.11
N MET A 168 -11.22 -5.95 4.76
CA MET A 168 -11.24 -5.39 3.42
C MET A 168 -9.92 -5.64 2.70
N ALA A 169 -9.89 -6.65 1.82
CA ALA A 169 -8.73 -6.99 1.00
C ALA A 169 -9.14 -7.94 -0.14
N LYS A 170 -8.32 -8.01 -1.20
CA LYS A 170 -8.46 -9.09 -2.19
C LYS A 170 -8.45 -10.44 -1.47
N ILE A 171 -9.41 -11.30 -1.80
CA ILE A 171 -9.50 -12.65 -1.21
C ILE A 171 -8.44 -13.53 -1.89
N GLU A 172 -7.34 -13.75 -1.20
CA GLU A 172 -6.20 -14.52 -1.70
C GLU A 172 -5.46 -15.24 -0.58
N VAL A 173 -4.60 -16.23 -0.92
CA VAL A 173 -3.89 -17.07 0.06
C VAL A 173 -3.10 -16.21 1.06
N ARG A 174 -2.33 -15.25 0.58
CA ARG A 174 -1.51 -14.35 1.40
C ARG A 174 -2.30 -13.56 2.46
N LYS A 175 -3.54 -13.22 2.17
CA LYS A 175 -4.43 -12.47 3.09
C LYS A 175 -5.17 -13.37 4.08
N ARG A 176 -5.11 -14.68 3.96
CA ARG A 176 -5.55 -15.67 4.96
C ARG A 176 -7.03 -15.59 5.38
N GLN A 177 -7.90 -14.89 4.65
CA GLN A 177 -9.32 -14.69 5.02
C GLN A 177 -10.05 -16.01 5.26
N TRP A 178 -9.71 -17.06 4.51
CA TRP A 178 -10.30 -18.38 4.62
C TRP A 178 -10.12 -19.03 6.01
N ILE A 179 -9.09 -18.64 6.77
CA ILE A 179 -8.85 -19.14 8.14
C ILE A 179 -9.88 -18.56 9.10
N TYR A 180 -10.28 -17.32 8.90
CA TYR A 180 -11.06 -16.54 9.86
C TYR A 180 -12.55 -16.48 9.54
N GLN A 181 -13.05 -17.20 8.52
CA GLN A 181 -14.47 -17.19 8.15
C GLN A 181 -15.40 -17.76 9.20
N SER A 182 -14.89 -18.63 10.09
CA SER A 182 -15.65 -19.22 11.18
C SER A 182 -15.81 -18.30 12.40
N ILE A 183 -15.08 -17.19 12.46
CA ILE A 183 -15.22 -16.19 13.53
C ILE A 183 -16.46 -15.35 13.23
N ASP A 184 -17.39 -15.31 14.16
CA ASP A 184 -18.58 -14.48 14.05
C ASP A 184 -18.23 -12.97 14.04
N ASN A 185 -19.13 -12.18 13.45
CA ASN A 185 -19.02 -10.74 13.42
C ASN A 185 -17.83 -10.16 12.59
N ILE A 186 -17.23 -10.95 11.71
CA ILE A 186 -16.32 -10.45 10.66
C ILE A 186 -17.07 -10.37 9.34
N GLU A 187 -16.99 -9.25 8.66
CA GLU A 187 -17.48 -9.06 7.29
C GLU A 187 -16.32 -8.91 6.33
N PHE A 188 -16.27 -9.80 5.31
CA PHE A 188 -15.21 -9.83 4.31
C PHE A 188 -15.63 -9.11 3.05
N VAL A 189 -14.80 -8.17 2.62
CA VAL A 189 -14.98 -7.36 1.40
C VAL A 189 -13.76 -7.49 0.52
N GLY A 190 -13.97 -7.73 -0.76
CA GLY A 190 -12.90 -7.68 -1.75
C GLY A 190 -13.06 -8.68 -2.87
N ARG A 191 -12.30 -8.42 -3.95
CA ARG A 191 -12.31 -9.26 -5.13
C ARG A 191 -11.85 -10.67 -4.79
N TYR A 192 -12.67 -11.64 -5.18
CA TYR A 192 -12.37 -13.05 -4.97
C TYR A 192 -11.33 -13.58 -5.96
N SER A 193 -10.33 -14.28 -5.45
CA SER A 193 -9.41 -15.10 -6.23
C SER A 193 -9.72 -16.58 -6.01
N PRO A 194 -9.89 -17.39 -7.08
CA PRO A 194 -10.26 -18.81 -6.96
C PRO A 194 -9.15 -19.72 -6.40
N THR A 195 -8.01 -19.16 -6.01
CA THR A 195 -6.86 -19.90 -5.49
C THR A 195 -6.96 -20.23 -4.00
N THR A 196 -8.06 -19.86 -3.34
CA THR A 196 -8.27 -20.06 -1.90
C THR A 196 -9.42 -21.01 -1.63
N THR A 197 -9.46 -21.56 -0.41
CA THR A 197 -10.59 -22.36 0.12
C THR A 197 -11.68 -21.49 0.75
N PHE A 198 -11.65 -20.17 0.53
CA PHE A 198 -12.64 -19.24 1.02
C PHE A 198 -14.02 -19.54 0.43
N ASP A 199 -15.04 -19.68 1.29
CA ASP A 199 -16.41 -19.92 0.86
C ASP A 199 -17.12 -18.61 0.51
N ARG A 200 -17.34 -18.38 -0.78
CA ARG A 200 -18.06 -17.21 -1.30
C ARG A 200 -19.54 -17.17 -0.96
N LEU A 201 -20.12 -18.31 -0.59
CA LEU A 201 -21.54 -18.39 -0.22
C LEU A 201 -21.76 -18.19 1.27
N HIS A 202 -20.70 -18.13 2.05
CA HIS A 202 -20.80 -17.86 3.47
C HIS A 202 -21.33 -16.44 3.73
N LYS A 203 -22.23 -16.30 4.70
CA LYS A 203 -22.92 -15.03 5.04
C LYS A 203 -21.98 -13.85 5.38
N SER A 204 -20.74 -14.15 5.78
CA SER A 204 -19.73 -13.14 6.11
C SER A 204 -19.08 -12.48 4.90
N TYR A 205 -19.19 -13.07 3.70
CA TYR A 205 -18.71 -12.43 2.49
C TYR A 205 -19.79 -11.52 1.91
N ILE A 206 -19.55 -10.22 1.95
CA ILE A 206 -20.53 -9.22 1.52
C ILE A 206 -20.20 -8.63 0.13
N GLY A 207 -19.27 -9.26 -0.59
CA GLY A 207 -18.96 -8.92 -1.99
C GLY A 207 -17.76 -8.01 -2.17
N GLU A 208 -17.75 -7.32 -3.28
CA GLU A 208 -16.74 -6.34 -3.67
C GLU A 208 -17.35 -4.94 -3.63
N TRP A 209 -16.65 -3.99 -3.08
CA TRP A 209 -17.09 -2.59 -3.06
C TRP A 209 -16.46 -1.79 -4.19
N THR A 210 -17.23 -0.86 -4.74
CA THR A 210 -16.70 0.25 -5.55
C THR A 210 -15.89 1.20 -4.66
N THR A 211 -15.16 2.12 -5.29
CA THR A 211 -14.43 3.16 -4.56
C THR A 211 -15.36 4.03 -3.71
N GLU A 212 -16.53 4.39 -4.24
CA GLU A 212 -17.55 5.19 -3.53
C GLU A 212 -18.13 4.43 -2.34
N GLU A 213 -18.49 3.15 -2.53
CA GLU A 213 -18.96 2.30 -1.43
C GLU A 213 -17.92 2.13 -0.34
N LYS A 214 -16.64 2.00 -0.70
CA LYS A 214 -15.53 1.97 0.25
C LYS A 214 -15.47 3.26 1.08
N HIS A 215 -15.47 4.42 0.43
CA HIS A 215 -15.43 5.72 1.09
C HIS A 215 -16.61 5.93 2.06
N GLU A 216 -17.78 5.38 1.72
CA GLU A 216 -18.98 5.53 2.53
C GLU A 216 -19.07 4.53 3.69
N ASN A 217 -18.64 3.28 3.45
CA ASN A 217 -18.95 2.18 4.37
C ASN A 217 -17.87 1.87 5.40
N VAL A 218 -16.60 2.19 5.16
CA VAL A 218 -15.50 1.84 6.08
C VAL A 218 -15.74 2.42 7.47
N THR A 219 -16.16 3.67 7.58
CA THR A 219 -16.41 4.34 8.87
C THR A 219 -17.54 3.72 9.69
N LYS A 220 -18.39 2.86 9.12
CA LYS A 220 -19.51 2.22 9.82
C LYS A 220 -19.06 1.14 10.80
N TYR A 221 -17.85 0.59 10.63
CA TYR A 221 -17.32 -0.49 11.45
C TYR A 221 -16.59 0.01 12.70
N ALA A 222 -16.43 -0.89 13.67
CA ALA A 222 -15.67 -0.60 14.88
C ALA A 222 -14.15 -0.66 14.60
N ASN A 223 -13.72 -1.68 13.86
CA ASN A 223 -12.31 -1.86 13.49
C ASN A 223 -12.15 -2.59 12.15
N LEU A 224 -10.91 -2.57 11.64
CA LEU A 224 -10.47 -3.36 10.49
C LEU A 224 -9.45 -4.40 10.93
N MET A 225 -9.60 -5.63 10.43
CA MET A 225 -8.62 -6.70 10.59
C MET A 225 -7.87 -6.97 9.28
N LEU A 226 -6.53 -7.16 9.36
CA LEU A 226 -5.70 -7.59 8.24
C LEU A 226 -4.54 -8.47 8.72
N LEU A 227 -4.73 -9.79 8.68
CA LEU A 227 -3.76 -10.79 9.15
C LEU A 227 -3.07 -11.51 7.98
N SER A 228 -2.30 -10.75 7.20
CA SER A 228 -1.51 -11.27 6.06
C SER A 228 -0.18 -11.88 6.50
N ASP A 229 0.42 -12.69 5.62
CA ASP A 229 1.75 -13.30 5.82
C ASP A 229 2.88 -12.53 5.12
N GLY A 230 2.58 -11.44 4.45
CA GLY A 230 3.54 -10.53 3.82
C GLY A 230 2.86 -9.32 3.22
N GLU A 231 3.48 -8.15 3.37
CA GLU A 231 3.05 -6.87 2.81
C GLU A 231 4.28 -6.03 2.49
N ASN A 232 4.14 -5.16 1.50
CA ASN A 232 5.12 -4.13 1.24
C ASN A 232 4.66 -2.83 1.93
N GLY A 233 5.22 -2.55 3.10
CA GLY A 233 4.78 -1.47 3.97
C GLY A 233 3.39 -1.70 4.57
N THR A 234 2.90 -0.75 5.35
CA THR A 234 1.53 -0.79 5.87
C THR A 234 0.52 -0.57 4.73
N PRO A 235 -0.36 -1.54 4.45
CA PRO A 235 -1.29 -1.49 3.33
C PRO A 235 -2.21 -0.27 3.33
N LEU A 236 -2.59 0.20 2.14
CA LEU A 236 -3.50 1.33 1.95
C LEU A 236 -4.80 1.17 2.76
N VAL A 237 -5.39 -0.03 2.78
CA VAL A 237 -6.64 -0.30 3.50
C VAL A 237 -6.55 -0.04 5.01
N ILE A 238 -5.39 -0.23 5.63
CA ILE A 238 -5.17 0.12 7.05
C ILE A 238 -5.17 1.63 7.22
N LYS A 239 -4.50 2.36 6.32
CA LYS A 239 -4.46 3.82 6.36
C LYS A 239 -5.83 4.44 6.07
N GLU A 240 -6.56 3.86 5.13
CA GLU A 240 -7.96 4.19 4.84
C GLU A 240 -8.87 3.96 6.08
N ALA A 241 -8.66 2.87 6.80
CA ALA A 241 -9.37 2.60 8.05
C ALA A 241 -9.05 3.63 9.14
N LEU A 242 -7.78 3.95 9.35
CA LEU A 242 -7.36 4.95 10.34
C LEU A 242 -7.92 6.34 10.03
N VAL A 243 -7.88 6.81 8.78
CA VAL A 243 -8.49 8.09 8.41
C VAL A 243 -10.01 8.08 8.47
N SER A 244 -10.63 6.90 8.52
CA SER A 244 -12.07 6.71 8.76
C SER A 244 -12.43 6.61 10.24
N GLY A 245 -11.46 6.69 11.15
CA GLY A 245 -11.66 6.64 12.59
C GLY A 245 -11.97 5.25 13.14
N ILE A 246 -11.48 4.17 12.50
CA ILE A 246 -11.66 2.80 12.97
C ILE A 246 -10.34 2.15 13.37
N GLY A 247 -10.34 1.34 14.43
CA GLY A 247 -9.16 0.70 14.97
C GLY A 247 -8.60 -0.41 14.08
N ILE A 248 -7.41 -0.90 14.42
CA ILE A 248 -6.67 -1.87 13.60
C ILE A 248 -6.32 -3.10 14.40
N VAL A 249 -6.58 -4.28 13.81
CA VAL A 249 -6.03 -5.58 14.23
C VAL A 249 -5.25 -6.14 13.05
N CYS A 250 -3.93 -6.30 13.17
CA CYS A 250 -3.12 -6.72 12.04
C CYS A 250 -1.99 -7.68 12.41
N SER A 251 -1.40 -8.34 11.41
CA SER A 251 -0.13 -9.06 11.55
C SER A 251 1.04 -8.07 11.58
N LYS A 252 2.20 -8.51 12.08
CA LYS A 252 3.41 -7.69 12.08
C LYS A 252 3.78 -7.16 10.69
N TYR A 253 3.52 -7.96 9.64
CA TYR A 253 3.83 -7.59 8.25
C TYR A 253 2.99 -6.41 7.73
N ALA A 254 1.81 -6.22 8.30
CA ALA A 254 0.93 -5.11 7.93
C ALA A 254 1.10 -3.87 8.83
N ALA A 255 2.01 -3.93 9.81
CA ALA A 255 2.17 -2.91 10.87
C ALA A 255 3.41 -2.03 10.73
N TYR A 256 4.21 -2.17 9.68
CA TYR A 256 5.56 -1.57 9.57
C TYR A 256 5.65 -0.05 9.85
N ASP A 257 4.61 0.72 9.56
CA ASP A 257 4.59 2.18 9.76
C ASP A 257 3.66 2.60 10.91
N LEU A 258 3.14 1.65 11.69
CA LEU A 258 2.20 1.92 12.77
C LEU A 258 2.91 2.09 14.11
N ASP A 259 2.38 2.96 14.96
CA ASP A 259 2.78 3.07 16.36
C ASP A 259 1.99 2.05 17.19
N ASP A 260 2.61 0.91 17.50
CA ASP A 260 2.00 -0.21 18.22
C ASP A 260 1.79 0.07 19.73
N SER A 261 2.27 1.20 20.23
CA SER A 261 1.96 1.66 21.59
C SER A 261 0.54 2.23 21.73
N LEU A 262 -0.13 2.51 20.60
CA LEU A 262 -1.47 3.10 20.60
C LEU A 262 -2.55 2.04 20.88
N PRO A 263 -3.50 2.30 21.79
CA PRO A 263 -4.44 1.28 22.29
C PRO A 263 -5.43 0.78 21.23
N PHE A 264 -5.62 1.51 20.14
CA PHE A 264 -6.47 1.12 19.01
C PHE A 264 -5.71 0.37 17.89
N ILE A 265 -4.42 0.08 18.07
CA ILE A 265 -3.60 -0.76 17.20
C ILE A 265 -3.25 -2.04 17.94
N THR A 266 -3.69 -3.19 17.39
CA THR A 266 -3.43 -4.50 17.97
C THR A 266 -2.67 -5.35 16.96
N ILE A 267 -1.43 -5.75 17.29
CA ILE A 267 -0.63 -6.66 16.47
C ILE A 267 -0.79 -8.08 17.00
N ILE A 268 -1.22 -9.00 16.15
CA ILE A 268 -1.33 -10.43 16.49
C ILE A 268 0.05 -11.07 16.33
N PRO A 269 0.58 -11.74 17.38
CA PRO A 269 1.83 -12.47 17.28
C PRO A 269 1.77 -13.61 16.25
N ASP A 270 2.89 -13.91 15.58
CA ASP A 270 2.95 -14.91 14.51
C ASP A 270 2.47 -16.30 14.95
N ASP A 271 2.84 -16.73 16.16
CA ASP A 271 2.43 -18.00 16.74
C ASP A 271 0.94 -18.06 17.09
N LYS A 272 0.25 -16.90 17.10
CA LYS A 272 -1.18 -16.74 17.38
C LYS A 272 -2.05 -16.52 16.15
N LEU A 273 -1.46 -16.36 14.96
CA LEU A 273 -2.23 -16.13 13.73
C LEU A 273 -3.20 -17.26 13.35
N ASN A 274 -3.00 -18.48 13.85
CA ASN A 274 -3.89 -19.63 13.64
C ASN A 274 -4.74 -19.96 14.88
N ASP A 275 -4.59 -19.25 15.99
CA ASP A 275 -5.35 -19.43 17.21
C ASP A 275 -6.63 -18.57 17.13
N LEU A 276 -7.71 -19.18 16.64
CA LEU A 276 -8.97 -18.46 16.37
C LEU A 276 -9.56 -17.81 17.60
N GLU A 277 -9.46 -18.46 18.77
CA GLU A 277 -9.96 -17.91 20.04
C GLU A 277 -9.16 -16.68 20.46
N TYR A 278 -7.83 -16.74 20.31
CA TYR A 278 -6.97 -15.59 20.57
C TYR A 278 -7.29 -14.41 19.64
N VAL A 279 -7.43 -14.69 18.33
CA VAL A 279 -7.76 -13.66 17.32
C VAL A 279 -9.14 -13.04 17.60
N GLU A 280 -10.16 -13.85 17.91
CA GLU A 280 -11.50 -13.37 18.24
C GLU A 280 -11.50 -12.46 19.48
N ASN A 281 -10.81 -12.87 20.53
CA ASN A 281 -10.66 -12.06 21.75
C ASN A 281 -9.92 -10.73 21.48
N ALA A 282 -8.88 -10.76 20.66
CA ALA A 282 -8.12 -9.56 20.26
C ALA A 282 -8.99 -8.59 19.46
N ILE A 283 -9.77 -9.09 18.52
CA ILE A 283 -10.73 -8.31 17.71
C ILE A 283 -11.77 -7.64 18.62
N GLN A 284 -12.36 -8.39 19.55
CA GLN A 284 -13.37 -7.87 20.46
C GLN A 284 -12.82 -6.74 21.33
N LYS A 285 -11.66 -6.94 21.96
CA LYS A 285 -11.00 -5.92 22.79
C LYS A 285 -10.67 -4.66 21.98
N ASN A 286 -10.17 -4.84 20.77
CA ASN A 286 -9.85 -3.71 19.91
C ASN A 286 -11.12 -2.93 19.50
N ARG A 287 -12.26 -3.60 19.22
CA ARG A 287 -13.54 -2.94 18.97
C ARG A 287 -13.97 -2.06 20.13
N GLU A 288 -13.96 -2.60 21.36
CA GLU A 288 -14.35 -1.90 22.58
C GLU A 288 -13.54 -0.60 22.78
N VAL A 289 -12.21 -0.67 22.56
CA VAL A 289 -11.34 0.49 22.64
C VAL A 289 -11.63 1.49 21.50
N SER A 290 -11.73 0.99 20.29
CA SER A 290 -11.82 1.82 19.08
C SER A 290 -13.11 2.64 19.02
N ILE A 291 -14.24 2.10 19.50
CA ILE A 291 -15.52 2.82 19.56
C ILE A 291 -15.40 4.10 20.39
N GLY A 292 -14.66 4.05 21.51
CA GLY A 292 -14.46 5.19 22.39
C GLY A 292 -13.41 6.22 21.89
N MET A 293 -12.63 5.87 20.87
CA MET A 293 -11.47 6.67 20.44
C MET A 293 -11.52 7.07 18.95
N ARG A 294 -12.70 7.07 18.35
CA ARG A 294 -12.84 7.28 16.89
C ARG A 294 -12.23 8.59 16.38
N GLN A 295 -12.39 9.67 17.14
CA GLN A 295 -11.80 10.98 16.77
C GLN A 295 -10.27 10.93 16.85
N GLU A 296 -9.72 10.38 17.93
CA GLU A 296 -8.27 10.22 18.13
C GLU A 296 -7.64 9.33 17.05
N ILE A 297 -8.33 8.25 16.66
CA ILE A 297 -7.90 7.36 15.56
C ILE A 297 -7.85 8.14 14.25
N ARG A 298 -8.92 8.90 13.95
CA ARG A 298 -8.96 9.74 12.75
C ARG A 298 -7.84 10.78 12.74
N ASP A 299 -7.65 11.48 13.86
CA ASP A 299 -6.63 12.52 13.98
C ASP A 299 -5.23 11.93 13.77
N TYR A 300 -4.95 10.76 14.36
CA TYR A 300 -3.72 10.01 14.11
C TYR A 300 -3.59 9.63 12.63
N GLY A 301 -4.63 9.07 12.02
CA GLY A 301 -4.65 8.65 10.63
C GLY A 301 -4.38 9.82 9.67
N VAL A 302 -5.10 10.93 9.82
CA VAL A 302 -4.95 12.12 8.97
C VAL A 302 -3.56 12.75 9.13
N LYS A 303 -3.09 12.88 10.37
CA LYS A 303 -1.77 13.48 10.65
C LYS A 303 -0.62 12.70 10.01
N ASN A 304 -0.67 11.37 10.08
CA ASN A 304 0.46 10.53 9.68
C ASN A 304 0.33 9.98 8.25
N PHE A 305 -0.89 9.81 7.73
CA PHE A 305 -1.14 9.08 6.48
C PHE A 305 -1.98 9.83 5.45
N SER A 306 -2.25 11.13 5.59
CA SER A 306 -2.87 11.88 4.50
C SER A 306 -1.93 11.94 3.28
N TRP A 307 -2.47 11.78 2.07
CA TRP A 307 -1.67 11.92 0.84
C TRP A 307 -1.01 13.29 0.75
N GLU A 308 -1.68 14.34 1.19
CA GLU A 308 -1.10 15.69 1.26
C GLU A 308 0.24 15.70 2.02
N ASN A 309 0.31 15.07 3.21
CA ASN A 309 1.53 15.02 4.01
C ASN A 309 2.61 14.13 3.36
N ILE A 310 2.21 12.98 2.82
CA ILE A 310 3.13 12.04 2.14
C ILE A 310 3.74 12.70 0.91
N VAL A 311 2.92 13.33 0.06
CA VAL A 311 3.39 13.96 -1.18
C VAL A 311 4.19 15.23 -0.91
N ASN A 312 3.92 15.95 0.17
CA ASN A 312 4.77 17.06 0.62
C ASN A 312 6.22 16.61 0.89
N GLN A 313 6.41 15.44 1.49
CA GLN A 313 7.76 14.90 1.72
C GLN A 313 8.37 14.38 0.42
N TYR A 314 7.61 13.64 -0.37
CA TYR A 314 8.04 13.12 -1.67
C TYR A 314 8.49 14.22 -2.62
N GLU A 315 7.74 15.32 -2.73
CA GLU A 315 8.11 16.51 -3.50
C GLU A 315 9.44 17.11 -3.05
N LYS A 316 9.65 17.27 -1.72
CA LYS A 316 10.91 17.77 -1.16
C LYS A 316 12.09 16.88 -1.53
N ASP A 317 11.91 15.57 -1.49
CA ASP A 317 12.94 14.61 -1.83
C ASP A 317 13.28 14.69 -3.32
N ILE A 318 12.28 14.77 -4.22
CA ILE A 318 12.50 14.98 -5.66
C ILE A 318 13.26 16.28 -5.91
N LEU A 319 12.81 17.40 -5.33
CA LEU A 319 13.47 18.70 -5.50
C LEU A 319 14.92 18.72 -4.99
N LYS A 320 15.23 17.90 -3.99
CA LYS A 320 16.59 17.75 -3.46
C LYS A 320 17.50 16.98 -4.42
N ILE A 321 16.99 15.92 -5.05
CA ILE A 321 17.79 15.06 -5.95
C ILE A 321 17.90 15.63 -7.37
N LEU A 322 17.09 16.63 -7.72
CA LEU A 322 17.18 17.37 -9.00
C LEU A 322 18.22 18.51 -8.97
N LYS A 323 18.75 18.87 -7.81
CA LYS A 323 19.80 19.89 -7.63
C LYS A 323 21.19 19.33 -7.87
#